data_c2dd436ab2698d40dd426b5781b36918
#
_entry.id   c2dd436ab2698d40dd426b5781b36918
#
_cell.length_a   1.000
_cell.length_b   1.000
_cell.length_c   1.000
_cell.angle_alpha   90.00
_cell.angle_beta   90.00
_cell.angle_gamma   90.00
#
_symmetry.space_group_name_H-M   'P 1'
#
loop_
_entity.id
_entity.type
_entity.pdbx_description
1 polymer ?
#
loop_
_entity_poly.entity_id
_entity_poly.type
_entity_poly.pdbx_seq_one_letter_code
_entity_poly.pdbx_strand_id
1 'polypeptide(L)'
;MKKGEVYTGYVESIGFPNKGCVYVTDEDGERHRVTVKNALPGQKVAFRLTKKRNGNSEGLLKEVVEKSEFETDPACKNAGKCGGCLYPGFDYEKTIEIKEAQVKKLLENYLSDDVIYDGIKSSPVCDGYRGKMEYTFGDEFLDGPKVLGLHKRGSFHDIVDASDCRIADEDFGLLVSHTSGFFSEKGVDFYHRMKHTGVLRHLLVRKAAKTGELMAALVTVSGKDTMAGLDSDEIERLCNDWKESLLSLKFKGKLTGVLHIINDSPADAIICDRMDVLYGKDWFTEELLGLKFKITPFSFFQTNSLGAEVLYSLVRSYISEDVKGGKVFDLYSGTGTIAQILAPAAKKVTGVEIVEEAVEAAKENAKLNGLENCDFIAGDVFKVLESYADSLDSPDCIVVDPPRDGVGPKALLKILNYGVKHMVYVSCKATSLARDMEMINAKGYRIVRWGMVDMFPFTGGIETCCLLERL
;
A
#
# COMPACT_ATOMS: atom_id res chain seq x y z
N MET A 1 15.31 -23.69 27.18
CA MET A 1 15.91 -22.75 26.16
C MET A 1 16.54 -21.53 26.83
N LYS A 2 17.73 -21.03 26.36
CA LYS A 2 18.46 -19.87 26.91
C LYS A 2 18.50 -18.71 25.90
N LYS A 3 18.34 -17.46 26.39
CA LYS A 3 18.46 -16.24 25.56
C LYS A 3 19.87 -16.11 25.01
N GLY A 4 19.98 -15.76 23.72
CA GLY A 4 21.25 -15.60 23.00
C GLY A 4 21.69 -16.83 22.21
N GLU A 5 21.22 -18.01 22.58
CA GLU A 5 21.53 -19.26 21.90
C GLU A 5 20.74 -19.43 20.60
N VAL A 6 21.26 -20.28 19.71
CA VAL A 6 20.66 -20.62 18.42
C VAL A 6 19.93 -21.95 18.54
N TYR A 7 18.70 -21.99 18.05
CA TYR A 7 17.82 -23.15 18.02
C TYR A 7 17.33 -23.39 16.61
N THR A 8 16.94 -24.63 16.32
CA THR A 8 16.38 -25.03 15.03
C THR A 8 15.00 -25.64 15.24
N GLY A 9 14.05 -25.35 14.35
CA GLY A 9 12.72 -25.94 14.40
C GLY A 9 11.92 -25.69 13.13
N TYR A 10 10.80 -26.40 12.99
CA TYR A 10 9.87 -26.22 11.88
C TYR A 10 8.87 -25.09 12.16
N VAL A 11 8.54 -24.32 11.13
CA VAL A 11 7.49 -23.32 11.17
C VAL A 11 6.16 -24.01 10.89
N GLU A 12 5.33 -24.16 11.90
CA GLU A 12 4.04 -24.84 11.76
C GLU A 12 2.92 -23.93 11.26
N SER A 13 2.97 -22.64 11.59
CA SER A 13 1.99 -21.66 11.19
C SER A 13 2.58 -20.25 11.17
N ILE A 14 1.82 -19.30 10.63
CA ILE A 14 2.24 -17.88 10.59
C ILE A 14 1.10 -16.97 11.06
N GLY A 15 1.37 -16.19 12.11
CA GLY A 15 0.48 -15.11 12.56
C GLY A 15 0.69 -13.84 11.74
N PHE A 16 -0.35 -13.03 11.67
CA PHE A 16 -0.37 -11.82 10.83
C PHE A 16 0.69 -10.78 11.23
N PRO A 17 1.34 -10.13 10.27
CA PRO A 17 1.44 -10.52 8.86
C PRO A 17 2.59 -11.51 8.59
N ASN A 18 3.60 -11.60 9.49
CA ASN A 18 4.87 -12.28 9.24
C ASN A 18 5.46 -12.95 10.51
N LYS A 19 4.62 -13.36 11.44
CA LYS A 19 5.05 -13.95 12.72
C LYS A 19 5.03 -15.47 12.62
N GLY A 20 6.08 -16.11 12.05
CA GLY A 20 6.22 -17.55 11.99
C GLY A 20 6.21 -18.15 13.40
N CYS A 21 5.42 -19.19 13.61
CA CYS A 21 5.30 -19.93 14.86
C CYS A 21 6.14 -21.21 14.78
N VAL A 22 7.23 -21.24 15.52
CA VAL A 22 8.17 -22.36 15.57
C VAL A 22 8.05 -23.06 16.92
N TYR A 23 8.03 -24.39 16.93
CA TYR A 23 8.10 -25.17 18.14
C TYR A 23 9.46 -25.85 18.26
N VAL A 24 10.04 -25.74 19.44
CA VAL A 24 11.31 -26.38 19.80
C VAL A 24 11.09 -27.22 21.04
N THR A 25 11.48 -28.47 21.00
CA THR A 25 11.51 -29.36 22.20
C THR A 25 12.90 -29.24 22.82
N ASP A 26 12.97 -28.91 24.09
CA ASP A 26 14.24 -28.83 24.82
C ASP A 26 14.72 -30.18 25.34
N GLU A 27 15.87 -30.19 26.02
CA GLU A 27 16.50 -31.42 26.59
C GLU A 27 15.62 -32.11 27.63
N ASP A 28 14.74 -31.33 28.28
CA ASP A 28 13.80 -31.84 29.29
C ASP A 28 12.51 -32.41 28.67
N GLY A 29 12.37 -32.35 27.33
CA GLY A 29 11.20 -32.79 26.57
C GLY A 29 10.06 -31.75 26.56
N GLU A 30 10.29 -30.54 27.08
CA GLU A 30 9.29 -29.48 27.08
C GLU A 30 9.21 -28.79 25.69
N ARG A 31 7.99 -28.66 25.19
CA ARG A 31 7.73 -28.00 23.89
C ARG A 31 7.50 -26.49 24.05
N HIS A 32 8.40 -25.70 23.50
CA HIS A 32 8.38 -24.22 23.55
C HIS A 32 7.94 -23.62 22.25
N ARG A 33 6.97 -22.70 22.32
CA ARG A 33 6.56 -21.89 21.17
C ARG A 33 7.43 -20.64 21.05
N VAL A 34 7.99 -20.40 19.87
CA VAL A 34 8.81 -19.24 19.55
C VAL A 34 8.27 -18.53 18.33
N THR A 35 8.10 -17.22 18.42
CA THR A 35 7.76 -16.38 17.26
C THR A 35 9.02 -15.95 16.53
N VAL A 36 9.15 -16.34 15.27
CA VAL A 36 10.27 -15.98 14.39
C VAL A 36 9.74 -15.19 13.21
N LYS A 37 10.02 -13.88 13.18
CA LYS A 37 9.55 -13.03 12.08
C LYS A 37 10.18 -13.45 10.74
N ASN A 38 9.39 -13.35 9.67
CA ASN A 38 9.75 -13.67 8.29
C ASN A 38 10.07 -15.15 8.02
N ALA A 39 9.83 -16.04 8.97
CA ALA A 39 9.86 -17.47 8.75
C ALA A 39 8.50 -17.94 8.22
N LEU A 40 8.49 -18.76 7.16
CA LEU A 40 7.29 -19.17 6.44
C LEU A 40 6.90 -20.62 6.79
N PRO A 41 5.60 -20.97 6.73
CA PRO A 41 5.11 -22.31 7.04
C PRO A 41 5.81 -23.39 6.21
N GLY A 42 6.14 -24.50 6.86
CA GLY A 42 6.86 -25.63 6.25
C GLY A 42 8.38 -25.48 6.23
N GLN A 43 8.93 -24.28 6.44
CA GLN A 43 10.38 -24.10 6.56
C GLN A 43 10.93 -24.71 7.86
N LYS A 44 12.12 -25.29 7.79
CA LYS A 44 12.98 -25.51 8.96
C LYS A 44 13.95 -24.35 9.09
N VAL A 45 13.93 -23.66 10.20
CA VAL A 45 14.69 -22.45 10.40
C VAL A 45 15.63 -22.53 11.61
N ALA A 46 16.83 -21.96 11.45
CA ALA A 46 17.72 -21.64 12.56
C ALA A 46 17.46 -20.19 13.01
N PHE A 47 17.27 -19.98 14.29
CA PHE A 47 17.00 -18.67 14.87
C PHE A 47 17.71 -18.48 16.20
N ARG A 48 18.13 -17.24 16.50
CA ARG A 48 18.70 -16.87 17.80
C ARG A 48 17.60 -16.38 18.72
N LEU A 49 17.44 -16.98 19.90
CA LEU A 49 16.46 -16.55 20.89
C LEU A 49 16.79 -15.15 21.41
N THR A 50 15.93 -14.19 21.16
CA THR A 50 16.14 -12.78 21.55
C THR A 50 15.38 -12.41 22.82
N LYS A 51 14.22 -13.04 23.05
CA LYS A 51 13.34 -12.74 24.19
C LYS A 51 12.70 -14.02 24.71
N LYS A 52 12.69 -14.16 26.04
CA LYS A 52 11.95 -15.22 26.73
C LYS A 52 11.14 -14.56 27.86
N ARG A 53 9.81 -14.60 27.76
CA ARG A 53 8.88 -14.14 28.79
C ARG A 53 7.68 -15.09 28.80
N ASN A 54 7.27 -15.54 30.00
CA ASN A 54 6.04 -16.29 30.32
C ASN A 54 5.16 -16.69 29.09
N GLY A 55 5.55 -17.73 28.38
CA GLY A 55 4.84 -18.24 27.20
C GLY A 55 5.08 -17.49 25.87
N ASN A 56 5.72 -16.32 25.88
CA ASN A 56 6.01 -15.51 24.68
C ASN A 56 7.51 -15.44 24.41
N SER A 57 8.03 -16.38 23.63
CA SER A 57 9.42 -16.35 23.16
C SER A 57 9.52 -15.75 21.77
N GLU A 58 10.57 -14.96 21.52
CA GLU A 58 10.83 -14.36 20.20
C GLU A 58 12.24 -14.75 19.74
N GLY A 59 12.36 -15.11 18.47
CA GLY A 59 13.60 -15.46 17.80
C GLY A 59 13.91 -14.56 16.63
N LEU A 60 15.19 -14.27 16.41
CA LEU A 60 15.69 -13.62 15.20
C LEU A 60 16.10 -14.70 14.21
N LEU A 61 15.43 -14.73 13.05
CA LEU A 61 15.77 -15.63 11.95
C LEU A 61 17.24 -15.44 11.55
N LYS A 62 17.99 -16.53 11.47
CA LYS A 62 19.37 -16.55 11.03
C LYS A 62 19.50 -17.18 9.66
N GLU A 63 18.81 -18.30 9.46
CA GLU A 63 18.95 -19.11 8.25
C GLU A 63 17.69 -19.96 8.04
N VAL A 64 17.32 -20.18 6.79
CA VAL A 64 16.38 -21.21 6.38
C VAL A 64 17.19 -22.47 6.07
N VAL A 65 17.15 -23.44 6.98
CA VAL A 65 17.93 -24.70 6.88
C VAL A 65 17.35 -25.62 5.82
N GLU A 66 16.01 -25.71 5.78
CA GLU A 66 15.27 -26.46 4.77
C GLU A 66 14.14 -25.58 4.24
N LYS A 67 14.02 -25.49 2.90
CA LYS A 67 12.90 -24.77 2.26
C LYS A 67 11.59 -25.50 2.51
N SER A 68 10.48 -24.78 2.49
CA SER A 68 9.14 -25.36 2.43
C SER A 68 8.92 -26.03 1.07
N GLU A 69 8.12 -27.08 1.01
CA GLU A 69 7.69 -27.71 -0.26
C GLU A 69 6.94 -26.75 -1.19
N PHE A 70 6.39 -25.66 -0.65
CA PHE A 70 5.69 -24.60 -1.39
C PHE A 70 6.64 -23.50 -1.90
N GLU A 71 7.95 -23.61 -1.69
CA GLU A 71 8.92 -22.63 -2.15
C GLU A 71 9.55 -23.07 -3.48
N THR A 72 9.50 -22.14 -4.43
CA THR A 72 10.27 -22.19 -5.68
C THR A 72 11.41 -21.18 -5.64
N ASP A 73 12.31 -21.23 -6.60
CA ASP A 73 13.31 -20.17 -6.72
C ASP A 73 12.62 -18.86 -7.11
N PRO A 74 12.85 -17.79 -6.33
CA PRO A 74 12.19 -16.53 -6.57
C PRO A 74 12.67 -15.87 -7.87
N ALA A 75 11.73 -15.35 -8.64
CA ALA A 75 12.07 -14.61 -9.87
C ALA A 75 12.79 -13.27 -9.58
N CYS A 76 12.71 -12.77 -8.34
CA CYS A 76 13.32 -11.52 -7.92
C CYS A 76 14.70 -11.76 -7.28
N LYS A 77 15.76 -11.16 -7.82
CA LYS A 77 17.15 -11.25 -7.28
C LYS A 77 17.28 -10.70 -5.85
N ASN A 78 16.37 -9.83 -5.43
CA ASN A 78 16.35 -9.20 -4.12
C ASN A 78 15.45 -9.93 -3.11
N ALA A 79 15.00 -11.14 -3.43
CA ALA A 79 14.24 -11.97 -2.51
C ALA A 79 14.97 -12.12 -1.16
N GLY A 80 14.28 -11.85 -0.07
CA GLY A 80 14.86 -11.85 1.28
C GLY A 80 15.72 -10.63 1.64
N LYS A 81 16.26 -9.88 0.66
CA LYS A 81 17.06 -8.67 0.90
C LYS A 81 16.18 -7.41 0.96
N CYS A 82 15.30 -7.23 -0.04
CA CYS A 82 14.34 -6.13 -0.08
C CYS A 82 13.24 -6.29 0.97
N GLY A 83 12.77 -5.17 1.53
CA GLY A 83 11.68 -5.12 2.50
C GLY A 83 10.27 -5.32 1.92
N GLY A 84 10.09 -5.26 0.59
CA GLY A 84 8.78 -5.16 -0.06
C GLY A 84 7.94 -6.45 0.00
N CYS A 85 8.53 -7.60 -0.38
CA CYS A 85 7.80 -8.87 -0.46
C CYS A 85 8.05 -9.76 0.77
N LEU A 86 6.97 -10.39 1.26
CA LEU A 86 7.04 -11.34 2.36
C LEU A 86 7.16 -12.79 1.86
N TYR A 87 6.54 -13.09 0.72
CA TYR A 87 6.43 -14.43 0.12
C TYR A 87 7.15 -14.53 -1.23
N PRO A 88 8.41 -14.03 -1.39
CA PRO A 88 9.10 -14.12 -2.67
C PRO A 88 9.41 -15.60 -2.99
N GLY A 89 8.93 -16.10 -4.12
CA GLY A 89 9.11 -17.49 -4.51
C GLY A 89 8.24 -18.51 -3.75
N PHE A 90 7.27 -18.06 -2.97
CA PHE A 90 6.27 -18.94 -2.36
C PHE A 90 5.11 -19.16 -3.33
N ASP A 91 4.53 -20.36 -3.34
CA ASP A 91 3.36 -20.67 -4.15
C ASP A 91 2.22 -19.67 -3.88
N TYR A 92 1.62 -19.15 -4.97
CA TYR A 92 0.65 -18.06 -4.83
C TYR A 92 -0.67 -18.52 -4.19
N GLU A 93 -1.17 -19.70 -4.59
CA GLU A 93 -2.41 -20.25 -4.02
C GLU A 93 -2.20 -20.54 -2.52
N LYS A 94 -1.04 -21.06 -2.15
CA LYS A 94 -0.70 -21.26 -0.75
C LYS A 94 -0.55 -19.95 0.03
N THR A 95 -0.07 -18.90 -0.61
CA THR A 95 -0.05 -17.55 -0.03
C THR A 95 -1.46 -17.04 0.26
N ILE A 96 -2.41 -17.28 -0.65
CA ILE A 96 -3.83 -16.94 -0.50
C ILE A 96 -4.43 -17.67 0.71
N GLU A 97 -4.25 -19.00 0.81
CA GLU A 97 -4.73 -19.80 1.96
C GLU A 97 -4.17 -19.29 3.29
N ILE A 98 -2.88 -18.96 3.33
CA ILE A 98 -2.24 -18.39 4.53
C ILE A 98 -2.88 -17.07 4.94
N LYS A 99 -3.04 -16.14 4.00
CA LYS A 99 -3.65 -14.82 4.26
C LYS A 99 -5.09 -14.97 4.73
N GLU A 100 -5.86 -15.85 4.10
CA GLU A 100 -7.23 -16.16 4.48
C GLU A 100 -7.33 -16.67 5.92
N ALA A 101 -6.51 -17.68 6.26
CA ALA A 101 -6.47 -18.25 7.60
C ALA A 101 -6.08 -17.20 8.66
N GLN A 102 -5.13 -16.32 8.33
CA GLN A 102 -4.71 -15.25 9.23
C GLN A 102 -5.83 -14.26 9.54
N VAL A 103 -6.60 -13.82 8.54
CA VAL A 103 -7.70 -12.87 8.73
C VAL A 103 -8.87 -13.53 9.45
N LYS A 104 -9.24 -14.77 9.07
CA LYS A 104 -10.27 -15.53 9.77
C LYS A 104 -9.96 -15.66 11.26
N LYS A 105 -8.70 -15.95 11.60
CA LYS A 105 -8.26 -16.05 13.01
C LYS A 105 -8.35 -14.72 13.76
N LEU A 106 -8.08 -13.58 13.08
CA LEU A 106 -8.20 -12.26 13.71
C LEU A 106 -9.64 -11.85 13.97
N LEU A 107 -10.57 -12.28 13.13
CA LEU A 107 -11.99 -11.92 13.19
C LEU A 107 -12.86 -12.99 13.85
N GLU A 108 -12.32 -14.15 14.29
CA GLU A 108 -13.08 -15.31 14.75
C GLU A 108 -14.14 -14.99 15.82
N ASN A 109 -13.89 -14.03 16.71
CA ASN A 109 -14.84 -13.63 17.76
C ASN A 109 -16.00 -12.74 17.23
N TYR A 110 -15.96 -12.32 15.98
CA TYR A 110 -16.94 -11.42 15.36
C TYR A 110 -17.69 -12.08 14.20
N LEU A 111 -17.35 -13.34 13.88
CA LEU A 111 -17.96 -14.13 12.82
C LEU A 111 -18.87 -15.19 13.45
N SER A 112 -20.18 -15.01 13.31
CA SER A 112 -21.19 -16.00 13.68
C SER A 112 -21.50 -16.91 12.48
N ASP A 113 -22.17 -18.03 12.72
CA ASP A 113 -22.47 -19.06 11.70
C ASP A 113 -23.38 -18.54 10.55
N ASP A 114 -24.13 -17.48 10.79
CA ASP A 114 -25.04 -16.84 9.84
C ASP A 114 -24.37 -15.78 8.95
N VAL A 115 -23.09 -15.46 9.17
CA VAL A 115 -22.35 -14.48 8.39
C VAL A 115 -22.03 -15.00 7.00
N ILE A 116 -22.41 -14.25 5.97
CA ILE A 116 -22.08 -14.60 4.58
C ILE A 116 -20.61 -14.33 4.32
N TYR A 117 -19.89 -15.34 3.84
CA TYR A 117 -18.49 -15.22 3.45
C TYR A 117 -18.34 -15.33 1.92
N ASP A 118 -17.89 -14.24 1.28
CA ASP A 118 -17.69 -14.16 -0.18
C ASP A 118 -16.33 -14.73 -0.65
N GLY A 119 -15.56 -15.28 0.26
CA GLY A 119 -14.23 -15.83 -0.02
C GLY A 119 -13.13 -14.79 -0.10
N ILE A 120 -11.95 -15.28 -0.45
CA ILE A 120 -10.81 -14.44 -0.83
C ILE A 120 -10.67 -14.42 -2.35
N LYS A 121 -10.55 -13.24 -2.91
CA LYS A 121 -10.37 -13.02 -4.36
C LYS A 121 -8.90 -12.72 -4.63
N SER A 122 -8.35 -13.42 -5.61
CA SER A 122 -6.97 -13.21 -6.08
C SER A 122 -6.84 -11.91 -6.88
N SER A 123 -5.63 -11.35 -6.92
CA SER A 123 -5.31 -10.31 -7.90
C SER A 123 -5.40 -10.87 -9.32
N PRO A 124 -5.95 -10.14 -10.29
CA PRO A 124 -6.00 -10.55 -11.69
C PRO A 124 -4.62 -10.82 -12.30
N VAL A 125 -3.59 -10.16 -11.79
CA VAL A 125 -2.18 -10.33 -12.16
C VAL A 125 -1.31 -10.36 -10.92
N CYS A 126 -0.25 -11.18 -10.94
CA CYS A 126 0.69 -11.31 -9.82
C CYS A 126 2.01 -10.58 -10.05
N ASP A 127 2.37 -10.32 -11.30
CA ASP A 127 3.59 -9.64 -11.71
C ASP A 127 3.26 -8.30 -12.37
N GLY A 128 4.14 -7.31 -12.20
CA GLY A 128 3.98 -6.00 -12.85
C GLY A 128 2.74 -5.21 -12.45
N TYR A 129 2.06 -5.60 -11.37
CA TYR A 129 0.78 -5.00 -10.99
C TYR A 129 0.90 -3.62 -10.35
N ARG A 130 2.10 -3.29 -9.85
CA ARG A 130 2.28 -2.10 -9.03
C ARG A 130 2.51 -0.86 -9.88
N GLY A 131 1.48 -0.03 -10.02
CA GLY A 131 1.47 1.18 -10.85
C GLY A 131 2.06 2.44 -10.20
N LYS A 132 2.63 2.37 -8.99
CA LYS A 132 3.37 3.47 -8.33
C LYS A 132 4.55 2.91 -7.57
N MET A 133 5.73 3.46 -7.81
CA MET A 133 6.94 3.17 -7.05
C MET A 133 7.70 4.45 -6.71
N GLU A 134 8.31 4.46 -5.54
CA GLU A 134 9.20 5.50 -5.06
C GLU A 134 10.55 4.84 -4.79
N TYR A 135 11.50 5.08 -5.68
CA TYR A 135 12.86 4.55 -5.57
C TYR A 135 13.76 5.59 -4.92
N THR A 136 14.69 5.15 -4.10
CA THR A 136 15.64 5.98 -3.38
C THR A 136 17.04 5.79 -3.97
N PHE A 137 17.76 6.88 -4.19
CA PHE A 137 19.19 6.85 -4.45
C PHE A 137 19.97 6.61 -3.14
N GLY A 138 20.95 5.74 -3.16
CA GLY A 138 21.76 5.45 -1.98
C GLY A 138 22.86 4.45 -2.26
N ASP A 139 23.47 3.93 -1.17
CA ASP A 139 24.49 2.88 -1.22
C ASP A 139 23.88 1.51 -0.95
N GLU A 140 24.43 0.44 -1.55
CA GLU A 140 24.09 -0.93 -1.14
C GLU A 140 24.52 -1.27 0.29
N PHE A 141 25.58 -0.66 0.72
CA PHE A 141 26.16 -0.66 2.08
C PHE A 141 27.04 0.59 2.24
N LEU A 142 27.35 0.99 3.44
CA LEU A 142 28.11 2.21 3.72
C LEU A 142 29.37 2.33 2.84
N ASP A 143 29.47 3.43 2.10
CA ASP A 143 30.51 3.73 1.11
C ASP A 143 30.64 2.64 -0.01
N GLY A 144 29.57 1.89 -0.25
CA GLY A 144 29.48 0.86 -1.29
C GLY A 144 29.06 1.39 -2.66
N PRO A 145 28.67 0.50 -3.59
CA PRO A 145 28.15 0.90 -4.90
C PRO A 145 26.91 1.76 -4.76
N LYS A 146 26.87 2.86 -5.54
CA LYS A 146 25.67 3.72 -5.65
C LYS A 146 24.61 3.01 -6.48
N VAL A 147 23.40 3.00 -5.97
CA VAL A 147 22.25 2.33 -6.60
C VAL A 147 20.99 3.19 -6.50
N LEU A 148 20.06 2.91 -7.38
CA LEU A 148 18.68 3.42 -7.31
C LEU A 148 17.75 2.24 -7.06
N GLY A 149 17.00 2.28 -5.95
CA GLY A 149 16.18 1.13 -5.63
C GLY A 149 15.35 1.27 -4.36
N LEU A 150 15.27 0.21 -3.59
CA LEU A 150 14.42 0.10 -2.40
C LEU A 150 15.25 -0.19 -1.16
N HIS A 151 14.74 0.24 0.00
CA HIS A 151 15.41 -0.05 1.27
C HIS A 151 15.57 -1.55 1.52
N LYS A 152 16.77 -1.92 1.96
CA LYS A 152 17.09 -3.26 2.39
C LYS A 152 16.33 -3.60 3.67
N ARG A 153 15.86 -4.81 3.77
CA ARG A 153 15.11 -5.30 4.92
C ARG A 153 15.91 -5.14 6.22
N GLY A 154 15.37 -4.39 7.17
CA GLY A 154 16.00 -4.14 8.46
C GLY A 154 17.10 -3.10 8.45
N SER A 155 17.36 -2.41 7.34
CA SER A 155 18.22 -1.23 7.26
C SER A 155 17.41 0.01 6.86
N PHE A 156 17.77 1.16 7.44
CA PHE A 156 17.24 2.47 7.07
C PHE A 156 18.15 3.21 6.07
N HIS A 157 19.33 2.67 5.81
CA HIS A 157 20.36 3.34 5.00
C HIS A 157 20.67 2.58 3.72
N ASP A 158 20.79 1.26 3.82
CA ASP A 158 21.18 0.43 2.68
C ASP A 158 20.05 0.33 1.66
N ILE A 159 20.37 0.53 0.39
CA ILE A 159 19.46 0.43 -0.75
C ILE A 159 19.84 -0.81 -1.57
N VAL A 160 18.87 -1.52 -2.10
CA VAL A 160 19.09 -2.61 -3.06
C VAL A 160 18.56 -2.17 -4.43
N ASP A 161 19.33 -2.43 -5.47
CA ASP A 161 18.90 -2.20 -6.85
C ASP A 161 17.55 -2.88 -7.12
N ALA A 162 16.58 -2.13 -7.58
CA ALA A 162 15.22 -2.61 -7.81
C ALA A 162 14.82 -2.60 -9.30
N SER A 163 15.78 -2.57 -10.20
CA SER A 163 15.56 -2.58 -11.66
C SER A 163 14.84 -3.84 -12.17
N ASP A 164 14.96 -4.97 -11.47
CA ASP A 164 14.30 -6.24 -11.77
C ASP A 164 13.18 -6.59 -10.78
N CYS A 165 12.52 -5.60 -10.20
CA CYS A 165 11.45 -5.80 -9.24
C CYS A 165 10.24 -6.49 -9.89
N ARG A 166 9.95 -7.74 -9.49
CA ARG A 166 8.88 -8.56 -10.06
C ARG A 166 7.49 -7.93 -10.00
N ILE A 167 7.18 -7.24 -8.89
CA ILE A 167 5.85 -6.66 -8.69
C ILE A 167 5.65 -5.30 -9.37
N ALA A 168 6.75 -4.65 -9.77
CA ALA A 168 6.72 -3.39 -10.51
C ALA A 168 6.59 -3.66 -12.01
N ASP A 169 5.97 -2.72 -12.74
CA ASP A 169 5.90 -2.76 -14.19
C ASP A 169 7.31 -2.73 -14.81
N GLU A 170 7.50 -3.40 -15.93
CA GLU A 170 8.81 -3.51 -16.58
C GLU A 170 9.38 -2.17 -17.07
N ASP A 171 8.52 -1.20 -17.44
CA ASP A 171 8.95 0.16 -17.76
C ASP A 171 9.61 0.84 -16.56
N PHE A 172 9.22 0.47 -15.34
CA PHE A 172 9.87 0.97 -14.13
C PHE A 172 11.29 0.45 -14.00
N GLY A 173 11.51 -0.84 -14.30
CA GLY A 173 12.85 -1.44 -14.33
C GLY A 173 13.77 -0.73 -15.33
N LEU A 174 13.25 -0.42 -16.52
CA LEU A 174 13.96 0.35 -17.53
C LEU A 174 14.29 1.77 -17.04
N LEU A 175 13.33 2.47 -16.42
CA LEU A 175 13.53 3.81 -15.84
C LEU A 175 14.60 3.79 -14.74
N VAL A 176 14.55 2.81 -13.82
CA VAL A 176 15.52 2.67 -12.73
C VAL A 176 16.93 2.44 -13.29
N SER A 177 17.09 1.45 -14.16
CA SER A 177 18.41 1.11 -14.76
C SER A 177 18.99 2.29 -15.53
N HIS A 178 18.17 2.93 -16.38
CA HIS A 178 18.62 4.06 -17.18
C HIS A 178 18.99 5.27 -16.30
N THR A 179 18.12 5.64 -15.35
CA THR A 179 18.36 6.78 -14.48
C THR A 179 19.59 6.57 -13.60
N SER A 180 19.76 5.39 -13.03
CA SER A 180 20.95 5.04 -12.24
C SER A 180 22.23 5.13 -13.08
N GLY A 181 22.25 4.57 -14.29
CA GLY A 181 23.38 4.65 -15.21
C GLY A 181 23.72 6.07 -15.62
N PHE A 182 22.70 6.86 -16.03
CA PHE A 182 22.86 8.25 -16.44
C PHE A 182 23.57 9.12 -15.41
N PHE A 183 23.10 9.09 -14.16
CA PHE A 183 23.71 9.89 -13.09
C PHE A 183 25.04 9.33 -12.59
N SER A 184 25.26 8.02 -12.68
CA SER A 184 26.56 7.41 -12.38
C SER A 184 27.62 7.86 -13.39
N GLU A 185 27.33 7.88 -14.68
CA GLU A 185 28.23 8.39 -15.73
C GLU A 185 28.55 9.88 -15.58
N LYS A 186 27.60 10.68 -15.12
CA LYS A 186 27.80 12.10 -14.83
C LYS A 186 28.52 12.35 -13.50
N GLY A 187 28.76 11.34 -12.68
CA GLY A 187 29.42 11.46 -11.38
C GLY A 187 28.60 12.21 -10.32
N VAL A 188 27.26 12.31 -10.51
CA VAL A 188 26.39 13.01 -9.57
C VAL A 188 26.14 12.15 -8.34
N ASP A 189 26.22 12.76 -7.16
CA ASP A 189 26.04 12.05 -5.90
C ASP A 189 24.60 12.13 -5.36
N PHE A 190 24.22 11.11 -4.58
CA PHE A 190 22.94 11.11 -3.88
C PHE A 190 23.03 11.94 -2.58
N TYR A 191 21.87 12.39 -2.09
CA TYR A 191 21.76 13.19 -0.89
C TYR A 191 22.01 12.35 0.37
N HIS A 192 23.13 12.60 1.04
CA HIS A 192 23.49 11.99 2.32
C HIS A 192 22.81 12.73 3.48
N ARG A 193 21.79 12.14 4.05
CA ARG A 193 20.99 12.75 5.13
C ARG A 193 21.77 13.21 6.35
N MET A 194 22.87 12.51 6.70
CA MET A 194 23.69 12.87 7.87
C MET A 194 24.73 13.93 7.55
N LYS A 195 25.19 14.00 6.31
CA LYS A 195 26.23 14.95 5.86
C LYS A 195 25.62 16.18 5.18
N HIS A 196 24.37 16.11 4.77
CA HIS A 196 23.67 17.11 3.95
C HIS A 196 24.42 17.45 2.65
N THR A 197 25.04 16.45 2.02
CA THR A 197 25.80 16.58 0.78
C THR A 197 25.15 15.73 -0.30
N GLY A 198 25.42 16.09 -1.58
CA GLY A 198 24.85 15.39 -2.75
C GLY A 198 23.48 15.91 -3.16
N VAL A 199 23.00 15.46 -4.33
CA VAL A 199 21.88 16.09 -5.03
C VAL A 199 20.68 15.16 -5.18
N LEU A 200 20.90 13.91 -5.58
CA LEU A 200 19.84 12.98 -5.97
C LEU A 200 19.14 12.38 -4.76
N ARG A 201 17.80 12.40 -4.75
CA ARG A 201 17.02 11.86 -3.63
C ARG A 201 16.19 10.65 -4.03
N HIS A 202 15.24 10.85 -4.93
CA HIS A 202 14.28 9.79 -5.29
C HIS A 202 13.95 9.84 -6.78
N LEU A 203 13.45 8.71 -7.26
CA LEU A 203 12.72 8.62 -8.53
C LEU A 203 11.31 8.12 -8.22
N LEU A 204 10.31 8.98 -8.41
CA LEU A 204 8.91 8.62 -8.35
C LEU A 204 8.44 8.24 -9.74
N VAL A 205 7.86 7.05 -9.89
CA VAL A 205 7.29 6.58 -11.15
C VAL A 205 5.86 6.15 -10.96
N ARG A 206 5.01 6.47 -11.93
CA ARG A 206 3.61 6.06 -11.96
C ARG A 206 3.22 5.61 -13.36
N LYS A 207 2.41 4.56 -13.44
CA LYS A 207 1.87 4.06 -14.71
C LYS A 207 0.42 3.61 -14.52
N ALA A 208 -0.41 3.99 -15.45
CA ALA A 208 -1.76 3.49 -15.55
C ALA A 208 -1.77 2.08 -16.13
N ALA A 209 -2.51 1.18 -15.50
CA ALA A 209 -2.57 -0.21 -15.93
C ALA A 209 -3.37 -0.38 -17.24
N LYS A 210 -4.44 0.42 -17.43
CA LYS A 210 -5.31 0.31 -18.61
C LYS A 210 -4.94 1.26 -19.74
N THR A 211 -4.63 2.51 -19.44
CA THR A 211 -4.29 3.48 -20.50
C THR A 211 -2.83 3.38 -20.93
N GLY A 212 -1.97 2.75 -20.11
CA GLY A 212 -0.54 2.64 -20.36
C GLY A 212 0.22 3.97 -20.23
N GLU A 213 -0.44 5.05 -19.77
CA GLU A 213 0.22 6.34 -19.55
C GLU A 213 1.25 6.24 -18.41
N LEU A 214 2.47 6.70 -18.67
CA LEU A 214 3.63 6.60 -17.79
C LEU A 214 4.12 8.00 -17.41
N MET A 215 4.48 8.20 -16.15
CA MET A 215 5.06 9.43 -15.61
C MET A 215 6.29 9.10 -14.78
N ALA A 216 7.36 9.88 -14.96
CA ALA A 216 8.58 9.82 -14.17
C ALA A 216 8.89 11.19 -13.55
N ALA A 217 9.20 11.22 -12.26
CA ALA A 217 9.59 12.43 -11.55
C ALA A 217 10.91 12.21 -10.81
N LEU A 218 11.92 12.97 -11.18
CA LEU A 218 13.19 13.01 -10.48
C LEU A 218 13.08 13.97 -9.28
N VAL A 219 13.51 13.53 -8.12
CA VAL A 219 13.52 14.33 -6.89
C VAL A 219 14.96 14.66 -6.52
N THR A 220 15.26 15.94 -6.37
CA THR A 220 16.59 16.45 -5.99
C THR A 220 16.47 17.46 -4.86
N VAL A 221 17.61 17.88 -4.30
CA VAL A 221 17.68 19.13 -3.54
C VAL A 221 17.72 20.34 -4.48
N SER A 222 17.51 21.55 -3.96
CA SER A 222 17.45 22.78 -4.76
C SER A 222 18.82 23.29 -5.24
N GLY A 223 19.93 22.78 -4.68
CA GLY A 223 21.27 23.33 -4.93
C GLY A 223 21.54 24.70 -4.28
N LYS A 224 20.62 25.20 -3.45
CA LYS A 224 20.83 26.47 -2.72
C LYS A 224 21.86 26.33 -1.60
N ASP A 225 22.04 25.12 -1.09
CA ASP A 225 23.08 24.80 -0.11
C ASP A 225 24.35 24.42 -0.85
N THR A 226 25.46 25.13 -0.60
CA THR A 226 26.76 24.85 -1.21
C THR A 226 27.30 23.47 -0.89
N MET A 227 26.77 22.79 0.15
CA MET A 227 27.12 21.41 0.49
C MET A 227 26.54 20.37 -0.49
N ALA A 228 25.59 20.75 -1.34
CA ALA A 228 25.06 19.87 -2.38
C ALA A 228 26.10 19.51 -3.47
N GLY A 229 27.10 20.35 -3.67
CA GLY A 229 28.16 20.14 -4.66
C GLY A 229 27.82 20.64 -6.08
N LEU A 230 26.55 20.98 -6.36
CA LEU A 230 26.05 21.54 -7.60
C LEU A 230 25.10 22.70 -7.27
N ASP A 231 25.16 23.76 -8.10
CA ASP A 231 24.20 24.84 -7.99
C ASP A 231 22.86 24.55 -8.68
N SER A 232 21.89 25.45 -8.49
CA SER A 232 20.53 25.26 -9.04
C SER A 232 20.50 25.18 -10.57
N ASP A 233 21.34 25.96 -11.26
CA ASP A 233 21.40 25.99 -12.74
C ASP A 233 22.04 24.70 -13.30
N GLU A 234 23.02 24.15 -12.57
CA GLU A 234 23.65 22.88 -12.92
C GLU A 234 22.67 21.72 -12.75
N ILE A 235 21.89 21.72 -11.66
CA ILE A 235 20.84 20.72 -11.41
C ILE A 235 19.78 20.80 -12.50
N GLU A 236 19.32 22.00 -12.86
CA GLU A 236 18.32 22.19 -13.90
C GLU A 236 18.81 21.65 -15.26
N ARG A 237 20.06 21.94 -15.65
CA ARG A 237 20.68 21.40 -16.86
C ARG A 237 20.72 19.87 -16.84
N LEU A 238 21.15 19.27 -15.74
CA LEU A 238 21.19 17.82 -15.56
C LEU A 238 19.81 17.18 -15.67
N CYS A 239 18.79 17.81 -15.09
CA CYS A 239 17.40 17.33 -15.19
C CYS A 239 16.89 17.40 -16.63
N ASN A 240 17.25 18.44 -17.38
CA ASN A 240 16.91 18.56 -18.81
C ASN A 240 17.63 17.52 -19.67
N ASP A 241 18.94 17.29 -19.43
CA ASP A 241 19.69 16.22 -20.11
C ASP A 241 19.09 14.84 -19.83
N TRP A 242 18.74 14.58 -18.56
CA TRP A 242 18.08 13.33 -18.16
C TRP A 242 16.73 13.16 -18.86
N LYS A 243 15.90 14.20 -18.92
CA LYS A 243 14.63 14.19 -19.64
C LYS A 243 14.84 13.85 -21.12
N GLU A 244 15.79 14.48 -21.81
CA GLU A 244 16.09 14.17 -23.23
C GLU A 244 16.53 12.71 -23.40
N SER A 245 17.32 12.19 -22.44
CA SER A 245 17.73 10.79 -22.47
C SER A 245 16.56 9.82 -22.33
N LEU A 246 15.57 10.15 -21.47
CA LEU A 246 14.35 9.36 -21.31
C LEU A 246 13.50 9.35 -22.59
N LEU A 247 13.39 10.48 -23.30
CA LEU A 247 12.61 10.57 -24.52
C LEU A 247 13.18 9.71 -25.66
N SER A 248 14.43 9.29 -25.57
CA SER A 248 15.05 8.36 -26.52
C SER A 248 14.74 6.88 -26.26
N LEU A 249 14.19 6.54 -25.09
CA LEU A 249 13.89 5.18 -24.68
C LEU A 249 12.59 4.66 -25.32
N LYS A 250 12.53 3.35 -25.48
CA LYS A 250 11.31 2.66 -25.93
C LYS A 250 10.63 1.99 -24.77
N PHE A 251 9.62 2.63 -24.22
CA PHE A 251 8.74 2.07 -23.21
C PHE A 251 7.63 1.22 -23.87
N LYS A 252 7.09 0.25 -23.14
CA LYS A 252 5.85 -0.44 -23.53
C LYS A 252 4.64 0.48 -23.36
N GLY A 253 4.65 1.31 -22.29
CA GLY A 253 3.68 2.36 -22.07
C GLY A 253 4.02 3.64 -22.84
N LYS A 254 3.18 4.64 -22.68
CA LYS A 254 3.37 5.97 -23.25
C LYS A 254 3.88 6.94 -22.19
N LEU A 255 5.13 7.39 -22.31
CA LEU A 255 5.66 8.44 -21.44
C LEU A 255 4.89 9.75 -21.70
N THR A 256 4.08 10.20 -20.74
CA THR A 256 3.19 11.36 -20.84
C THR A 256 3.63 12.52 -19.97
N GLY A 257 4.53 12.29 -19.02
CA GLY A 257 5.06 13.32 -18.13
C GLY A 257 6.46 13.00 -17.64
N VAL A 258 7.36 13.99 -17.70
CA VAL A 258 8.64 13.98 -17.00
C VAL A 258 8.70 15.21 -16.13
N LEU A 259 8.93 15.03 -14.84
CA LEU A 259 8.85 16.06 -13.82
C LEU A 259 10.17 16.19 -13.07
N HIS A 260 10.45 17.37 -12.57
CA HIS A 260 11.49 17.62 -11.58
C HIS A 260 10.85 18.14 -10.30
N ILE A 261 11.12 17.47 -9.18
CA ILE A 261 10.61 17.83 -7.86
C ILE A 261 11.79 18.26 -6.99
N ILE A 262 11.71 19.43 -6.41
CA ILE A 262 12.65 19.90 -5.41
C ILE A 262 12.14 19.50 -4.03
N ASN A 263 13.03 18.94 -3.23
CA ASN A 263 12.77 18.51 -1.86
C ASN A 263 13.99 18.83 -0.98
N ASP A 264 13.93 19.93 -0.24
CA ASP A 264 14.99 20.35 0.70
C ASP A 264 14.73 19.86 2.14
N SER A 265 13.66 19.08 2.35
CA SER A 265 13.33 18.52 3.66
C SER A 265 14.42 17.56 4.17
N PRO A 266 14.78 17.56 5.45
CA PRO A 266 15.68 16.56 6.03
C PRO A 266 15.06 15.15 6.11
N ALA A 267 13.74 15.03 5.96
CA ALA A 267 13.04 13.75 6.04
C ALA A 267 13.30 12.88 4.81
N ASP A 268 13.26 11.55 5.02
CA ASP A 268 13.35 10.55 3.96
C ASP A 268 11.95 10.27 3.37
N ALA A 269 11.33 11.33 2.89
CA ALA A 269 10.03 11.27 2.24
C ALA A 269 10.05 12.22 1.05
N ILE A 270 9.27 11.91 0.03
CA ILE A 270 9.09 12.82 -1.11
C ILE A 270 8.14 13.94 -0.65
N ILE A 271 8.74 15.09 -0.32
CA ILE A 271 8.03 16.34 -0.05
C ILE A 271 8.22 17.22 -1.28
N CYS A 272 7.19 17.91 -1.69
CA CYS A 272 7.23 18.78 -2.87
C CYS A 272 7.31 20.24 -2.44
N ASP A 273 8.53 20.79 -2.43
CA ASP A 273 8.72 22.23 -2.23
C ASP A 273 8.46 23.01 -3.52
N ARG A 274 8.84 22.44 -4.68
CA ARG A 274 8.55 22.93 -6.02
C ARG A 274 8.51 21.75 -7.00
N MET A 275 7.66 21.85 -8.02
CA MET A 275 7.57 20.90 -9.11
C MET A 275 7.59 21.61 -10.44
N ASP A 276 8.48 21.21 -11.33
CA ASP A 276 8.62 21.71 -12.68
C ASP A 276 8.27 20.60 -13.69
N VAL A 277 7.47 20.93 -14.70
CA VAL A 277 7.13 20.01 -15.80
C VAL A 277 8.21 20.14 -16.86
N LEU A 278 9.08 19.14 -16.99
CA LEU A 278 10.15 19.12 -18.00
C LEU A 278 9.64 18.66 -19.36
N TYR A 279 8.61 17.78 -19.37
CA TYR A 279 7.98 17.29 -20.59
C TYR A 279 6.54 16.87 -20.32
N GLY A 280 5.65 17.15 -21.27
CA GLY A 280 4.28 16.69 -21.29
C GLY A 280 3.40 17.34 -20.22
N LYS A 281 2.85 16.55 -19.32
CA LYS A 281 1.89 17.01 -18.30
C LYS A 281 2.19 16.39 -16.92
N ASP A 282 1.70 17.03 -15.87
CA ASP A 282 1.84 16.62 -14.47
C ASP A 282 0.73 15.67 -13.99
N TRP A 283 0.00 15.07 -14.91
CA TRP A 283 -1.05 14.11 -14.62
C TRP A 283 -1.14 13.04 -15.72
N PHE A 284 -1.76 11.92 -15.41
CA PHE A 284 -2.13 10.88 -16.36
C PHE A 284 -3.53 10.36 -16.06
N THR A 285 -4.10 9.61 -16.99
CA THR A 285 -5.45 9.03 -16.84
C THR A 285 -5.35 7.53 -16.56
N GLU A 286 -6.03 7.08 -15.52
CA GLU A 286 -6.28 5.66 -15.28
C GLU A 286 -7.77 5.37 -15.44
N GLU A 287 -8.10 4.12 -15.76
CA GLU A 287 -9.48 3.67 -15.88
C GLU A 287 -9.77 2.54 -14.87
N LEU A 288 -10.82 2.71 -14.07
CA LEU A 288 -11.33 1.69 -13.15
C LEU A 288 -12.83 1.47 -13.39
N LEU A 289 -13.23 0.22 -13.67
CA LEU A 289 -14.62 -0.17 -13.87
C LEU A 289 -15.38 0.71 -14.89
N GLY A 290 -14.67 1.16 -15.94
CA GLY A 290 -15.19 2.04 -16.98
C GLY A 290 -15.20 3.52 -16.66
N LEU A 291 -14.79 3.93 -15.46
CA LEU A 291 -14.64 5.32 -15.06
C LEU A 291 -13.19 5.79 -15.23
N LYS A 292 -13.01 7.03 -15.66
CA LYS A 292 -11.71 7.66 -15.89
C LYS A 292 -11.34 8.56 -14.73
N PHE A 293 -10.09 8.46 -14.29
CA PHE A 293 -9.55 9.25 -13.19
C PHE A 293 -8.28 9.98 -13.62
N LYS A 294 -8.27 11.29 -13.44
CA LYS A 294 -7.08 12.12 -13.58
C LYS A 294 -6.25 11.98 -12.31
N ILE A 295 -5.00 11.54 -12.46
CA ILE A 295 -4.10 11.22 -11.36
C ILE A 295 -2.85 12.09 -11.46
N THR A 296 -2.52 12.80 -10.37
CA THR A 296 -1.30 13.60 -10.25
C THR A 296 -0.20 12.81 -9.52
N PRO A 297 1.08 13.27 -9.50
CA PRO A 297 2.16 12.59 -8.78
C PRO A 297 1.84 12.24 -7.34
N PHE A 298 1.16 13.13 -6.62
CA PHE A 298 0.91 13.02 -5.18
C PHE A 298 -0.49 12.55 -4.81
N SER A 299 -1.46 12.56 -5.73
CA SER A 299 -2.80 12.06 -5.40
C SER A 299 -2.74 10.60 -4.99
N PHE A 300 -3.48 10.28 -3.92
CA PHE A 300 -3.68 8.88 -3.53
C PHE A 300 -4.51 8.18 -4.62
N PHE A 301 -4.03 7.05 -5.04
CA PHE A 301 -4.73 6.13 -5.94
C PHE A 301 -4.19 4.73 -5.71
N GLN A 302 -5.04 3.72 -5.77
CA GLN A 302 -4.62 2.33 -5.55
C GLN A 302 -3.51 1.93 -6.52
N THR A 303 -2.43 1.38 -5.97
CA THR A 303 -1.23 1.06 -6.76
C THR A 303 -1.35 -0.21 -7.60
N ASN A 304 -2.39 -1.02 -7.38
CA ASN A 304 -2.82 -2.12 -8.23
C ASN A 304 -4.22 -1.82 -8.73
N SER A 305 -4.34 -1.19 -9.89
CA SER A 305 -5.63 -0.80 -10.47
C SER A 305 -6.53 -2.00 -10.76
N LEU A 306 -5.97 -3.11 -11.28
CA LEU A 306 -6.76 -4.31 -11.58
C LEU A 306 -7.26 -5.00 -10.30
N GLY A 307 -6.45 -5.05 -9.26
CA GLY A 307 -6.87 -5.53 -7.93
C GLY A 307 -7.91 -4.62 -7.30
N ALA A 308 -7.80 -3.31 -7.49
CA ALA A 308 -8.77 -2.32 -7.02
C ALA A 308 -10.14 -2.51 -7.68
N GLU A 309 -10.20 -2.88 -8.96
CA GLU A 309 -11.47 -3.23 -9.62
C GLU A 309 -12.17 -4.41 -8.94
N VAL A 310 -11.42 -5.42 -8.52
CA VAL A 310 -11.96 -6.56 -7.78
C VAL A 310 -12.50 -6.12 -6.42
N LEU A 311 -11.71 -5.34 -5.67
CA LEU A 311 -12.11 -4.82 -4.35
C LEU A 311 -13.36 -3.95 -4.45
N TYR A 312 -13.36 -2.98 -5.35
CA TYR A 312 -14.47 -2.04 -5.48
C TYR A 312 -15.73 -2.68 -6.09
N SER A 313 -15.58 -3.73 -6.90
CA SER A 313 -16.70 -4.55 -7.32
C SER A 313 -17.37 -5.28 -6.15
N LEU A 314 -16.57 -5.78 -5.20
CA LEU A 314 -17.07 -6.40 -3.97
C LEU A 314 -17.81 -5.36 -3.11
N VAL A 315 -17.21 -4.19 -2.86
CA VAL A 315 -17.86 -3.10 -2.10
C VAL A 315 -19.16 -2.67 -2.78
N ARG A 316 -19.16 -2.52 -4.11
CA ARG A 316 -20.34 -2.12 -4.87
C ARG A 316 -21.45 -3.17 -4.79
N SER A 317 -21.12 -4.47 -4.74
CA SER A 317 -22.13 -5.52 -4.59
C SER A 317 -22.87 -5.42 -3.24
N TYR A 318 -22.16 -5.06 -2.15
CA TYR A 318 -22.81 -4.83 -0.86
C TYR A 318 -23.80 -3.66 -0.88
N ILE A 319 -23.48 -2.60 -1.63
CA ILE A 319 -24.39 -1.46 -1.79
C ILE A 319 -25.62 -1.85 -2.63
N SER A 320 -25.43 -2.54 -3.75
CA SER A 320 -26.53 -2.90 -4.66
C SER A 320 -27.46 -3.99 -4.12
N GLU A 321 -26.90 -5.00 -3.46
CA GLU A 321 -27.64 -6.19 -3.03
C GLU A 321 -28.24 -6.01 -1.63
N ASP A 322 -27.49 -5.48 -0.69
CA ASP A 322 -27.85 -5.42 0.74
C ASP A 322 -28.45 -4.06 1.14
N VAL A 323 -27.88 -2.95 0.64
CA VAL A 323 -28.36 -1.58 0.92
C VAL A 323 -29.46 -1.14 -0.06
N LYS A 324 -29.64 -1.86 -1.17
CA LYS A 324 -30.68 -1.63 -2.19
C LYS A 324 -30.66 -0.21 -2.78
N GLY A 325 -29.47 0.29 -3.04
CA GLY A 325 -29.29 1.56 -3.74
C GLY A 325 -29.72 2.81 -2.98
N GLY A 326 -29.58 2.81 -1.66
CA GLY A 326 -29.86 3.96 -0.81
C GLY A 326 -28.89 5.14 -1.00
N LYS A 327 -28.96 6.11 -0.11
CA LYS A 327 -27.99 7.21 -0.01
C LYS A 327 -26.74 6.72 0.72
N VAL A 328 -25.58 6.95 0.15
CA VAL A 328 -24.30 6.46 0.66
C VAL A 328 -23.37 7.64 0.96
N PHE A 329 -22.75 7.63 2.13
CA PHE A 329 -21.64 8.53 2.45
C PHE A 329 -20.32 7.74 2.36
N ASP A 330 -19.39 8.27 1.58
CA ASP A 330 -18.00 7.80 1.49
C ASP A 330 -17.14 8.73 2.35
N LEU A 331 -16.75 8.27 3.53
CA LEU A 331 -15.99 9.08 4.49
C LEU A 331 -14.49 8.86 4.27
N TYR A 332 -13.73 9.95 4.31
CA TYR A 332 -12.31 9.99 3.92
C TYR A 332 -12.13 9.68 2.44
N SER A 333 -12.99 10.27 1.61
CA SER A 333 -13.15 9.90 0.20
C SER A 333 -11.94 10.21 -0.70
N GLY A 334 -10.95 11.00 -0.21
CA GLY A 334 -9.79 11.38 -1.01
C GLY A 334 -10.20 12.02 -2.33
N THR A 335 -9.68 11.53 -3.45
CA THR A 335 -10.04 11.97 -4.81
C THR A 335 -11.36 11.38 -5.32
N GLY A 336 -12.18 10.81 -4.44
CA GLY A 336 -13.55 10.36 -4.73
C GLY A 336 -13.64 9.07 -5.54
N THR A 337 -12.62 8.22 -5.53
CA THR A 337 -12.59 7.00 -6.34
C THR A 337 -13.70 6.04 -5.93
N ILE A 338 -13.84 5.73 -4.63
CA ILE A 338 -14.87 4.82 -4.11
C ILE A 338 -16.25 5.41 -4.36
N ALA A 339 -16.47 6.68 -3.98
CA ALA A 339 -17.75 7.36 -4.18
C ALA A 339 -18.24 7.27 -5.63
N GLN A 340 -17.37 7.53 -6.60
CA GLN A 340 -17.72 7.48 -8.01
C GLN A 340 -18.02 6.05 -8.49
N ILE A 341 -17.28 5.06 -8.03
CA ILE A 341 -17.52 3.63 -8.37
C ILE A 341 -18.84 3.15 -7.78
N LEU A 342 -19.27 3.66 -6.64
CA LEU A 342 -20.54 3.33 -6.00
C LEU A 342 -21.74 4.05 -6.62
N ALA A 343 -21.54 5.16 -7.29
CA ALA A 343 -22.62 5.99 -7.86
C ALA A 343 -23.63 5.19 -8.73
N PRO A 344 -23.20 4.25 -9.61
CA PRO A 344 -24.16 3.44 -10.39
C PRO A 344 -25.04 2.49 -9.53
N ALA A 345 -24.62 2.17 -8.30
CA ALA A 345 -25.32 1.24 -7.39
C ALA A 345 -26.13 1.98 -6.30
N ALA A 346 -26.03 3.31 -6.22
CA ALA A 346 -26.65 4.12 -5.19
C ALA A 346 -27.61 5.17 -5.78
N LYS A 347 -28.59 5.58 -5.01
CA LYS A 347 -29.46 6.71 -5.37
C LYS A 347 -28.66 8.04 -5.36
N LYS A 348 -27.81 8.20 -4.38
CA LYS A 348 -26.91 9.35 -4.22
C LYS A 348 -25.68 8.92 -3.43
N VAL A 349 -24.52 9.40 -3.82
CA VAL A 349 -23.27 9.23 -3.06
C VAL A 349 -22.73 10.60 -2.68
N THR A 350 -22.34 10.77 -1.42
CA THR A 350 -21.69 11.98 -0.93
C THR A 350 -20.31 11.61 -0.37
N GLY A 351 -19.25 12.03 -1.05
CA GLY A 351 -17.86 11.92 -0.57
C GLY A 351 -17.55 13.04 0.40
N VAL A 352 -16.94 12.72 1.53
CA VAL A 352 -16.50 13.69 2.54
C VAL A 352 -15.00 13.56 2.74
N GLU A 353 -14.28 14.65 2.52
CA GLU A 353 -12.82 14.72 2.61
C GLU A 353 -12.41 16.08 3.19
N ILE A 354 -11.36 16.08 4.02
CA ILE A 354 -10.88 17.30 4.67
C ILE A 354 -9.97 18.15 3.76
N VAL A 355 -9.30 17.51 2.80
CA VAL A 355 -8.34 18.15 1.91
C VAL A 355 -9.09 18.75 0.71
N GLU A 356 -9.15 20.07 0.63
CA GLU A 356 -9.90 20.80 -0.41
C GLU A 356 -9.44 20.45 -1.83
N GLU A 357 -8.14 20.32 -2.07
CA GLU A 357 -7.58 19.96 -3.37
C GLU A 357 -8.01 18.55 -3.83
N ALA A 358 -8.13 17.62 -2.89
CA ALA A 358 -8.64 16.28 -3.18
C ALA A 358 -10.13 16.31 -3.54
N VAL A 359 -10.92 17.15 -2.86
CA VAL A 359 -12.34 17.35 -3.16
C VAL A 359 -12.56 17.97 -4.55
N GLU A 360 -11.76 18.97 -4.92
CA GLU A 360 -11.83 19.55 -6.27
C GLU A 360 -11.44 18.53 -7.35
N ALA A 361 -10.39 17.73 -7.12
CA ALA A 361 -10.03 16.63 -8.02
C ALA A 361 -11.16 15.58 -8.13
N ALA A 362 -11.85 15.28 -7.02
CA ALA A 362 -13.00 14.39 -7.02
C ALA A 362 -14.16 14.93 -7.87
N LYS A 363 -14.48 16.22 -7.75
CA LYS A 363 -15.51 16.90 -8.56
C LYS A 363 -15.15 16.90 -10.05
N GLU A 364 -13.89 17.21 -10.38
CA GLU A 364 -13.41 17.16 -11.78
C GLU A 364 -13.57 15.75 -12.37
N ASN A 365 -13.18 14.72 -11.62
CA ASN A 365 -13.31 13.32 -12.05
C ASN A 365 -14.78 12.91 -12.19
N ALA A 366 -15.67 13.29 -11.27
CA ALA A 366 -17.10 12.99 -11.37
C ALA A 366 -17.73 13.65 -12.61
N LYS A 367 -17.35 14.90 -12.90
CA LYS A 367 -17.77 15.60 -14.12
C LYS A 367 -17.24 14.93 -15.39
N LEU A 368 -15.97 14.50 -15.38
CA LEU A 368 -15.36 13.75 -16.49
C LEU A 368 -16.12 12.46 -16.78
N ASN A 369 -16.65 11.82 -15.73
CA ASN A 369 -17.41 10.56 -15.83
C ASN A 369 -18.93 10.76 -16.02
N GLY A 370 -19.43 11.99 -16.07
CA GLY A 370 -20.85 12.29 -16.24
C GLY A 370 -21.73 11.82 -15.08
N LEU A 371 -21.18 11.78 -13.86
CA LEU A 371 -21.91 11.33 -12.67
C LEU A 371 -22.68 12.50 -12.03
N GLU A 372 -24.01 12.46 -12.12
CA GLU A 372 -24.88 13.51 -11.59
C GLU A 372 -25.34 13.24 -10.14
N ASN A 373 -25.20 11.99 -9.68
CA ASN A 373 -25.63 11.55 -8.34
C ASN A 373 -24.46 11.41 -7.36
N CYS A 374 -23.31 12.03 -7.63
CA CYS A 374 -22.11 11.96 -6.83
C CYS A 374 -21.65 13.36 -6.44
N ASP A 375 -21.79 13.72 -5.17
CA ASP A 375 -21.41 15.02 -4.61
C ASP A 375 -20.16 14.88 -3.72
N PHE A 376 -19.39 15.97 -3.59
CA PHE A 376 -18.21 16.00 -2.71
C PHE A 376 -18.19 17.25 -1.84
N ILE A 377 -17.91 17.04 -0.55
CA ILE A 377 -17.89 18.07 0.49
C ILE A 377 -16.51 18.15 1.12
N ALA A 378 -15.88 19.32 1.05
CA ALA A 378 -14.68 19.63 1.81
C ALA A 378 -15.03 19.93 3.25
N GLY A 379 -14.52 19.16 4.20
CA GLY A 379 -14.79 19.41 5.61
C GLY A 379 -14.42 18.27 6.55
N ASP A 380 -14.47 18.61 7.83
CA ASP A 380 -14.35 17.62 8.89
C ASP A 380 -15.55 16.67 8.86
N VAL A 381 -15.27 15.36 8.77
CA VAL A 381 -16.29 14.29 8.66
C VAL A 381 -17.40 14.44 9.70
N PHE A 382 -17.06 14.84 10.94
CA PHE A 382 -18.03 14.91 12.03
C PHE A 382 -18.96 16.11 11.90
N LYS A 383 -18.41 17.26 11.51
CA LYS A 383 -19.23 18.46 11.28
C LYS A 383 -20.20 18.25 10.13
N VAL A 384 -19.72 17.57 9.07
CA VAL A 384 -20.58 17.21 7.94
C VAL A 384 -21.66 16.23 8.37
N LEU A 385 -21.35 15.14 9.08
CA LEU A 385 -22.34 14.19 9.57
C LEU A 385 -23.37 14.87 10.49
N GLU A 386 -22.94 15.73 11.43
CA GLU A 386 -23.84 16.48 12.31
C GLU A 386 -24.83 17.35 11.51
N SER A 387 -24.42 17.98 10.41
CA SER A 387 -25.29 18.80 9.57
C SER A 387 -26.34 18.00 8.81
N TYR A 388 -26.16 16.69 8.66
CA TYR A 388 -27.08 15.78 7.98
C TYR A 388 -27.95 14.94 8.93
N ALA A 389 -27.68 14.97 10.25
CA ALA A 389 -28.31 14.06 11.22
C ALA A 389 -29.85 14.06 11.19
N ASP A 390 -30.48 15.25 11.00
CA ASP A 390 -31.92 15.39 10.95
C ASP A 390 -32.45 15.77 9.55
N SER A 391 -31.63 15.58 8.51
CA SER A 391 -31.99 15.96 7.15
C SER A 391 -32.63 14.81 6.37
N LEU A 392 -33.43 15.13 5.35
CA LEU A 392 -33.95 14.16 4.38
C LEU A 392 -32.82 13.49 3.56
N ASP A 393 -31.60 14.05 3.60
CA ASP A 393 -30.41 13.55 2.92
C ASP A 393 -29.48 12.74 3.82
N SER A 394 -29.95 12.36 5.01
CA SER A 394 -29.26 11.41 5.89
C SER A 394 -28.91 10.11 5.14
N PRO A 395 -27.69 9.58 5.33
CA PRO A 395 -27.27 8.34 4.63
C PRO A 395 -28.00 7.10 5.15
N ASP A 396 -28.28 6.18 4.24
CA ASP A 396 -28.73 4.83 4.56
C ASP A 396 -27.52 3.91 4.86
N CYS A 397 -26.36 4.25 4.30
CA CYS A 397 -25.11 3.52 4.49
C CYS A 397 -23.92 4.48 4.55
N ILE A 398 -22.96 4.15 5.40
CA ILE A 398 -21.64 4.80 5.46
C ILE A 398 -20.59 3.80 4.96
N VAL A 399 -19.73 4.24 4.05
CA VAL A 399 -18.53 3.52 3.63
C VAL A 399 -17.32 4.18 4.25
N VAL A 400 -16.40 3.39 4.81
CA VAL A 400 -15.13 3.87 5.34
C VAL A 400 -13.99 3.01 4.79
N ASP A 401 -12.97 3.67 4.22
CA ASP A 401 -11.69 3.08 3.82
C ASP A 401 -10.55 3.82 4.54
N PRO A 402 -10.35 3.54 5.84
CA PRO A 402 -9.41 4.29 6.66
C PRO A 402 -7.95 3.90 6.35
N PRO A 403 -6.98 4.75 6.73
CA PRO A 403 -5.56 4.42 6.63
C PRO A 403 -5.20 3.18 7.45
N ARG A 404 -3.96 2.68 7.28
CA ARG A 404 -3.44 1.46 7.93
C ARG A 404 -3.67 1.37 9.44
N ASP A 405 -3.77 2.49 10.13
CA ASP A 405 -4.01 2.53 11.57
C ASP A 405 -5.49 2.39 11.96
N GLY A 406 -6.38 2.21 10.97
CA GLY A 406 -7.82 2.12 11.16
C GLY A 406 -8.44 3.49 11.47
N VAL A 407 -9.69 3.48 11.93
CA VAL A 407 -10.38 4.70 12.36
C VAL A 407 -9.97 5.03 13.79
N GLY A 408 -9.55 6.26 14.04
CA GLY A 408 -9.21 6.69 15.41
C GLY A 408 -10.41 6.52 16.36
N PRO A 409 -10.21 6.07 17.63
CA PRO A 409 -11.32 5.70 18.52
C PRO A 409 -12.39 6.77 18.71
N LYS A 410 -12.00 8.04 18.80
CA LYS A 410 -12.95 9.16 18.91
C LYS A 410 -13.77 9.34 17.63
N ALA A 411 -13.13 9.14 16.50
CA ALA A 411 -13.73 9.22 15.18
C ALA A 411 -14.73 8.08 14.97
N LEU A 412 -14.30 6.86 15.23
CA LEU A 412 -15.14 5.68 15.12
C LEU A 412 -16.39 5.77 16.01
N LEU A 413 -16.23 6.21 17.28
CA LEU A 413 -17.33 6.39 18.18
C LEU A 413 -18.40 7.35 17.65
N LYS A 414 -17.99 8.47 17.03
CA LYS A 414 -18.92 9.44 16.45
C LYS A 414 -19.64 8.87 15.24
N ILE A 415 -18.94 8.17 14.35
CA ILE A 415 -19.55 7.50 13.19
C ILE A 415 -20.59 6.47 13.65
N LEU A 416 -20.26 5.63 14.63
CA LEU A 416 -21.19 4.63 15.18
C LEU A 416 -22.39 5.25 15.90
N ASN A 417 -22.19 6.36 16.62
CA ASN A 417 -23.28 7.08 17.29
C ASN A 417 -24.24 7.75 16.30
N TYR A 418 -23.80 8.05 15.07
CA TYR A 418 -24.70 8.54 14.02
C TYR A 418 -25.81 7.53 13.73
N GLY A 419 -25.49 6.23 13.83
CA GLY A 419 -26.49 5.18 13.91
C GLY A 419 -27.13 4.77 12.60
N VAL A 420 -26.43 4.87 11.46
CA VAL A 420 -26.89 4.33 10.18
C VAL A 420 -27.17 2.82 10.30
N LYS A 421 -28.11 2.34 9.52
CA LYS A 421 -28.42 0.90 9.52
C LYS A 421 -27.26 0.06 9.02
N HIS A 422 -26.59 0.49 7.95
CA HIS A 422 -25.53 -0.25 7.31
C HIS A 422 -24.20 0.55 7.29
N MET A 423 -23.09 -0.14 7.48
CA MET A 423 -21.76 0.41 7.29
C MET A 423 -20.89 -0.59 6.53
N VAL A 424 -20.18 -0.13 5.50
CA VAL A 424 -19.16 -0.92 4.81
C VAL A 424 -17.79 -0.46 5.31
N TYR A 425 -17.03 -1.38 5.89
CA TYR A 425 -15.67 -1.12 6.35
C TYR A 425 -14.68 -1.84 5.44
N VAL A 426 -13.85 -1.09 4.72
CA VAL A 426 -12.72 -1.61 3.93
C VAL A 426 -11.45 -1.45 4.76
N SER A 427 -10.59 -2.46 4.80
CA SER A 427 -9.39 -2.43 5.64
C SER A 427 -8.20 -3.07 4.94
N CYS A 428 -7.15 -2.28 4.74
CA CYS A 428 -5.86 -2.76 4.25
C CYS A 428 -4.98 -3.43 5.33
N LYS A 429 -5.47 -3.48 6.61
CA LYS A 429 -4.74 -4.08 7.74
C LYS A 429 -5.70 -4.75 8.72
N ALA A 430 -5.87 -6.05 8.55
CA ALA A 430 -6.82 -6.85 9.33
C ALA A 430 -6.69 -6.72 10.87
N THR A 431 -5.49 -6.45 11.39
CA THR A 431 -5.31 -6.21 12.85
C THR A 431 -5.91 -4.89 13.31
N SER A 432 -5.95 -3.87 12.47
CA SER A 432 -6.63 -2.60 12.79
C SER A 432 -8.15 -2.79 12.75
N LEU A 433 -8.65 -3.52 11.76
CA LEU A 433 -10.06 -3.90 11.69
C LEU A 433 -10.49 -4.70 12.93
N ALA A 434 -9.74 -5.75 13.30
CA ALA A 434 -10.05 -6.57 14.50
C ALA A 434 -10.10 -5.73 15.78
N ARG A 435 -9.20 -4.75 15.94
CA ARG A 435 -9.24 -3.79 17.05
C ARG A 435 -10.48 -2.90 17.01
N ASP A 436 -10.81 -2.36 15.84
CA ASP A 436 -11.95 -1.47 15.68
C ASP A 436 -13.28 -2.21 15.86
N MET A 437 -13.32 -3.52 15.52
CA MET A 437 -14.48 -4.40 15.75
C MET A 437 -14.90 -4.52 17.22
N GLU A 438 -13.99 -4.36 18.19
CA GLU A 438 -14.34 -4.33 19.60
C GLU A 438 -15.36 -3.21 19.90
N MET A 439 -15.08 -2.00 19.41
CA MET A 439 -15.98 -0.86 19.58
C MET A 439 -17.23 -0.96 18.70
N ILE A 440 -17.08 -1.42 17.47
CA ILE A 440 -18.18 -1.60 16.52
C ILE A 440 -19.21 -2.55 17.10
N ASN A 441 -18.78 -3.71 17.61
CA ASN A 441 -19.64 -4.70 18.22
C ASN A 441 -20.30 -4.17 19.52
N ALA A 442 -19.52 -3.48 20.37
CA ALA A 442 -20.04 -2.86 21.60
C ALA A 442 -21.12 -1.78 21.34
N LYS A 443 -21.19 -1.23 20.12
CA LYS A 443 -22.17 -0.25 19.68
C LYS A 443 -23.36 -0.86 18.93
N GLY A 444 -23.49 -2.18 18.95
CA GLY A 444 -24.62 -2.91 18.39
C GLY A 444 -24.52 -3.16 16.88
N TYR A 445 -23.34 -3.05 16.28
CA TYR A 445 -23.13 -3.47 14.92
C TYR A 445 -22.50 -4.85 14.86
N ARG A 446 -22.92 -5.68 13.93
CA ARG A 446 -22.30 -6.97 13.64
C ARG A 446 -21.89 -7.09 12.16
N ILE A 447 -20.93 -7.96 11.88
CA ILE A 447 -20.62 -8.35 10.50
C ILE A 447 -21.77 -9.25 10.03
N VAL A 448 -22.37 -8.91 8.87
CA VAL A 448 -23.41 -9.74 8.22
C VAL A 448 -22.90 -10.37 6.93
N ARG A 449 -21.93 -9.71 6.28
CA ARG A 449 -21.28 -10.21 5.06
C ARG A 449 -19.85 -9.72 5.01
N TRP A 450 -18.93 -10.52 4.51
CA TRP A 450 -17.54 -10.11 4.37
C TRP A 450 -16.79 -10.90 3.31
N GLY A 451 -15.70 -10.33 2.82
CA GLY A 451 -14.81 -10.96 1.88
C GLY A 451 -13.44 -10.31 1.89
N MET A 452 -12.51 -10.89 1.17
CA MET A 452 -11.14 -10.43 1.08
C MET A 452 -10.68 -10.31 -0.38
N VAL A 453 -9.67 -9.45 -0.60
CA VAL A 453 -9.01 -9.33 -1.91
C VAL A 453 -7.50 -9.26 -1.69
N ASP A 454 -6.75 -10.15 -2.33
CA ASP A 454 -5.30 -10.06 -2.37
C ASP A 454 -4.86 -9.04 -3.43
N MET A 455 -4.89 -7.77 -3.08
CA MET A 455 -4.45 -6.69 -3.97
C MET A 455 -2.93 -6.63 -4.16
N PHE A 456 -2.16 -7.27 -3.26
CA PHE A 456 -0.71 -7.14 -3.23
C PHE A 456 -0.03 -8.51 -3.18
N PRO A 457 -0.06 -9.28 -4.30
CA PRO A 457 0.62 -10.56 -4.43
C PRO A 457 2.06 -10.53 -3.91
N PHE A 458 2.48 -11.61 -3.27
CA PHE A 458 3.80 -11.80 -2.65
C PHE A 458 4.14 -10.88 -1.48
N THR A 459 3.29 -9.91 -1.15
CA THR A 459 3.45 -9.07 0.06
C THR A 459 2.62 -9.59 1.22
N GLY A 460 2.77 -9.02 2.42
CA GLY A 460 1.90 -9.32 3.57
C GLY A 460 0.57 -8.56 3.58
N GLY A 461 0.28 -7.77 2.55
CA GLY A 461 -0.96 -6.98 2.43
C GLY A 461 -2.15 -7.85 2.04
N ILE A 462 -3.32 -7.51 2.58
CA ILE A 462 -4.61 -8.10 2.25
C ILE A 462 -5.70 -7.06 2.53
N GLU A 463 -6.61 -6.85 1.59
CA GLU A 463 -7.79 -6.02 1.80
C GLU A 463 -8.93 -6.88 2.35
N THR A 464 -9.60 -6.38 3.38
CA THR A 464 -10.77 -7.02 3.98
C THR A 464 -11.95 -6.07 3.90
N CYS A 465 -13.05 -6.52 3.32
CA CYS A 465 -14.29 -5.76 3.20
C CYS A 465 -15.37 -6.40 4.07
N CYS A 466 -15.97 -5.63 4.98
CA CYS A 466 -17.04 -6.08 5.86
C CYS A 466 -18.28 -5.19 5.67
N LEU A 467 -19.43 -5.82 5.43
CA LEU A 467 -20.73 -5.19 5.60
C LEU A 467 -21.19 -5.39 7.05
N LEU A 468 -21.44 -4.30 7.71
CA LEU A 468 -21.87 -4.23 9.10
C LEU A 468 -23.33 -3.77 9.15
N GLU A 469 -24.14 -4.42 9.98
CA GLU A 469 -25.53 -4.04 10.22
C GLU A 469 -25.74 -3.73 11.69
N ARG A 470 -26.51 -2.67 11.96
CA ARG A 470 -26.91 -2.29 13.32
C ARG A 470 -28.08 -3.17 13.75
N LEU A 471 -27.94 -3.79 14.95
CA LEU A 471 -28.96 -4.63 15.58
C LEU A 471 -30.08 -3.77 16.20
#